data_15b82cfc5976572d058b71b36a206d47
#
_entry.id   15b82cfc5976572d058b71b36a206d47
#
_cell.length_a   1.000
_cell.length_b   1.000
_cell.length_c   1.000
_cell.angle_alpha   90.00
_cell.angle_beta   90.00
_cell.angle_gamma   90.00
#
_symmetry.space_group_name_H-M   'P 1'
#
loop_
_entity.id
_entity.type
_entity.pdbx_description
1 polymer ?
#
loop_
_entity_poly.entity_id
_entity_poly.type
_entity_poly.pdbx_seq_one_letter_code
_entity_poly.pdbx_strand_id
1 'polypeptide(L)'
;MNAGGGLVSNRRGDFLLIRRNGLWDLPKGHQEAGEDISTTALREVQEETGINLLELKDLICITDHCYRRDGKWHLKHTYWYNMLYNDPTDLTPQKEEDISKAAWVAKSSLPPFLHNTFPSIVEVFREAKV
;
A
#
# COMPACT_ATOMS: atom_id res chain seq x y z
N MET A 1 2.17 -3.30 17.13
CA MET A 1 3.00 -3.44 15.92
C MET A 1 2.52 -2.46 14.86
N ASN A 2 3.44 -1.70 14.31
CA ASN A 2 3.14 -0.66 13.33
C ASN A 2 3.66 -1.01 11.94
N ALA A 3 2.90 -0.62 10.93
CA ALA A 3 3.27 -0.73 9.54
C ALA A 3 2.97 0.59 8.82
N GLY A 4 3.64 0.82 7.72
CA GLY A 4 3.41 1.97 6.87
C GLY A 4 3.15 1.55 5.45
N GLY A 5 2.30 2.26 4.77
CA GLY A 5 1.98 1.99 3.38
C GLY A 5 1.51 3.23 2.63
N GLY A 6 1.28 3.06 1.35
CA GLY A 6 0.94 4.19 0.51
C GLY A 6 -0.16 3.93 -0.51
N LEU A 7 -0.99 4.94 -0.68
CA LEU A 7 -1.86 5.09 -1.84
C LEU A 7 -1.14 6.00 -2.82
N VAL A 8 -0.52 5.39 -3.82
CA VAL A 8 0.32 6.09 -4.78
C VAL A 8 -0.49 6.40 -6.04
N SER A 9 -0.46 7.67 -6.43
CA SER A 9 -1.04 8.09 -7.71
C SER A 9 0.04 8.62 -8.64
N ASN A 10 -0.17 8.52 -9.95
CA ASN A 10 0.71 9.11 -10.95
C ASN A 10 0.08 10.37 -11.55
N ARG A 11 0.76 10.97 -12.54
CA ARG A 11 0.29 12.19 -13.20
C ARG A 11 -1.05 12.04 -13.92
N ARG A 12 -1.38 10.81 -14.35
CA ARG A 12 -2.64 10.52 -15.03
C ARG A 12 -3.79 10.29 -14.05
N GLY A 13 -3.51 10.27 -12.74
CA GLY A 13 -4.49 9.95 -11.73
C GLY A 13 -4.74 8.47 -11.54
N ASP A 14 -3.88 7.61 -12.10
CA ASP A 14 -3.95 6.16 -11.87
C ASP A 14 -3.37 5.83 -10.50
N PHE A 15 -3.87 4.75 -9.90
CA PHE A 15 -3.42 4.28 -8.59
C PHE A 15 -2.61 3.00 -8.71
N LEU A 16 -1.60 2.89 -7.85
CA LEU A 16 -0.72 1.73 -7.80
C LEU A 16 -1.32 0.66 -6.89
N LEU A 17 -1.65 -0.49 -7.48
CA LEU A 17 -2.13 -1.66 -6.75
C LEU A 17 -1.18 -2.83 -6.93
N ILE A 18 -1.10 -3.67 -5.90
CA ILE A 18 -0.36 -4.92 -5.96
C ILE A 18 -1.32 -6.09 -5.80
N ARG A 19 -0.92 -7.25 -6.31
CA ARG A 19 -1.66 -8.49 -6.11
C ARG A 19 -0.82 -9.44 -5.27
N ARG A 20 -1.39 -9.83 -4.13
CA ARG A 20 -0.74 -10.73 -3.17
C ARG A 20 -1.69 -11.87 -2.84
N ASN A 21 -1.27 -13.11 -3.02
CA ASN A 21 -2.06 -14.29 -2.70
C ASN A 21 -3.46 -14.25 -3.32
N GLY A 22 -3.57 -13.78 -4.56
CA GLY A 22 -4.83 -13.72 -5.29
C GLY A 22 -5.75 -12.56 -4.94
N LEU A 23 -5.35 -11.69 -4.02
CA LEU A 23 -6.12 -10.50 -3.64
C LEU A 23 -5.37 -9.24 -4.03
N TRP A 24 -6.12 -8.20 -4.42
CA TRP A 24 -5.55 -6.88 -4.65
C TRP A 24 -5.32 -6.18 -3.31
N ASP A 25 -4.26 -5.39 -3.23
CA ASP A 25 -3.82 -4.73 -2.01
C ASP A 25 -3.07 -3.45 -2.37
N LEU A 26 -2.72 -2.68 -1.34
CA LEU A 26 -1.82 -1.54 -1.45
C LEU A 26 -0.46 -1.91 -0.84
N PRO A 27 0.65 -1.38 -1.38
CA PRO A 27 1.97 -1.68 -0.83
C PRO A 27 2.13 -1.15 0.60
N LYS A 28 2.67 -1.98 1.47
CA LYS A 28 2.88 -1.69 2.89
C LYS A 28 3.88 -2.66 3.49
N GLY A 29 4.36 -2.37 4.69
CA GLY A 29 5.19 -3.29 5.45
C GLY A 29 5.51 -2.76 6.84
N HIS A 30 6.23 -3.56 7.61
CA HIS A 30 6.48 -3.33 9.03
C HIS A 30 7.54 -2.26 9.27
N GLN A 31 7.30 -1.46 10.30
CA GLN A 31 8.25 -0.47 10.79
C GLN A 31 9.48 -1.18 11.38
N GLU A 32 10.64 -0.69 11.03
CA GLU A 32 11.91 -1.14 11.61
C GLU A 32 12.28 -0.27 12.81
N ALA A 33 13.13 -0.81 13.69
CA ALA A 33 13.57 -0.10 14.87
C ALA A 33 14.28 1.21 14.48
N GLY A 34 13.91 2.32 15.15
CA GLY A 34 14.49 3.62 14.90
C GLY A 34 14.00 4.34 13.66
N GLU A 35 13.03 3.75 12.95
CA GLU A 35 12.48 4.29 11.71
C GLU A 35 11.22 5.10 12.01
N ASP A 36 11.09 6.29 11.40
CA ASP A 36 9.83 7.03 11.41
C ASP A 36 8.79 6.29 10.55
N ILE A 37 7.53 6.34 10.93
CA ILE A 37 6.48 5.61 10.20
C ILE A 37 6.33 6.10 8.75
N SER A 38 6.52 7.38 8.49
CA SER A 38 6.49 7.91 7.13
C SER A 38 7.65 7.37 6.28
N THR A 39 8.83 7.20 6.88
CA THR A 39 9.99 6.57 6.23
C THR A 39 9.70 5.10 5.93
N THR A 40 9.06 4.40 6.87
CA THR A 40 8.61 3.02 6.66
C THR A 40 7.71 2.93 5.45
N ALA A 41 6.72 3.82 5.34
CA ALA A 41 5.77 3.82 4.25
C ALA A 41 6.47 3.99 2.89
N LEU A 42 7.37 4.96 2.78
CA LEU A 42 8.15 5.20 1.56
C LEU A 42 9.02 3.99 1.20
N ARG A 43 9.75 3.46 2.18
CA ARG A 43 10.65 2.32 1.97
C ARG A 43 9.89 1.10 1.51
N GLU A 44 8.79 0.77 2.16
CA GLU A 44 7.99 -0.42 1.82
C GLU A 44 7.36 -0.31 0.44
N VAL A 45 6.85 0.87 0.05
CA VAL A 45 6.32 1.05 -1.30
C VAL A 45 7.43 0.83 -2.34
N GLN A 46 8.61 1.36 -2.10
CA GLN A 46 9.75 1.18 -3.00
C GLN A 46 10.16 -0.29 -3.11
N GLU A 47 10.25 -0.99 -1.98
CA GLU A 47 10.63 -2.40 -1.95
C GLU A 47 9.61 -3.30 -2.65
N GLU A 48 8.32 -3.07 -2.41
CA GLU A 48 7.25 -3.93 -2.94
C GLU A 48 6.95 -3.71 -4.42
N THR A 49 7.24 -2.53 -4.95
CA THR A 49 6.87 -2.15 -6.32
C THR A 49 8.04 -1.78 -7.21
N GLY A 50 9.22 -1.58 -6.66
CA GLY A 50 10.42 -1.21 -7.41
C GLY A 50 10.50 0.25 -7.84
N ILE A 51 9.54 1.11 -7.45
CA ILE A 51 9.58 2.51 -7.84
C ILE A 51 10.40 3.34 -6.85
N ASN A 52 11.06 4.38 -7.37
CA ASN A 52 11.86 5.33 -6.60
C ASN A 52 11.28 6.73 -6.76
N LEU A 53 11.82 7.71 -6.04
CA LEU A 53 11.45 9.12 -6.19
C LEU A 53 9.97 9.40 -5.90
N LEU A 54 9.46 8.75 -4.87
CA LEU A 54 8.11 9.00 -4.39
C LEU A 54 8.05 10.31 -3.62
N GLU A 55 7.02 11.11 -3.87
CA GLU A 55 6.71 12.29 -3.09
C GLU A 55 5.69 11.94 -2.02
N LEU A 56 6.09 12.06 -0.75
CA LEU A 56 5.20 11.83 0.38
C LEU A 56 4.25 13.01 0.54
N LYS A 57 2.97 12.71 0.65
CA LYS A 57 1.91 13.69 0.94
C LYS A 57 1.35 13.44 2.35
N ASP A 58 0.11 13.75 2.56
CA ASP A 58 -0.54 13.66 3.86
C ASP A 58 -0.90 12.24 4.27
N LEU A 59 -1.05 12.06 5.58
CA LEU A 59 -1.62 10.83 6.16
C LEU A 59 -3.11 10.76 5.82
N ILE A 60 -3.54 9.62 5.26
CA ILE A 60 -4.96 9.39 4.93
C ILE A 60 -5.72 8.91 6.15
N CYS A 61 -5.28 7.78 6.69
CA CYS A 61 -5.92 7.13 7.83
C CYS A 61 -5.00 6.06 8.41
N ILE A 62 -5.42 5.51 9.55
CA ILE A 62 -4.78 4.38 10.20
C ILE A 62 -5.80 3.25 10.22
N THR A 63 -5.42 2.08 9.69
CA THR A 63 -6.27 0.89 9.76
C THR A 63 -5.71 -0.10 10.75
N ASP A 64 -6.60 -0.83 11.43
CA ASP A 64 -6.22 -1.83 12.42
C ASP A 64 -6.55 -3.22 11.91
N HIS A 65 -5.65 -4.15 12.14
CA HIS A 65 -5.82 -5.55 11.76
C HIS A 65 -5.39 -6.45 12.91
N CYS A 66 -6.33 -7.27 13.39
CA CYS A 66 -6.05 -8.30 14.37
C CYS A 66 -5.77 -9.60 13.66
N TYR A 67 -4.70 -10.27 14.05
CA TYR A 67 -4.36 -11.59 13.51
C TYR A 67 -3.78 -12.48 14.61
N ARG A 68 -3.87 -13.77 14.38
CA ARG A 68 -3.36 -14.75 15.32
C ARG A 68 -2.04 -15.32 14.82
N ARG A 69 -1.03 -15.30 15.70
CA ARG A 69 0.30 -15.82 15.40
C ARG A 69 0.86 -16.50 16.64
N ASP A 70 1.35 -17.74 16.48
CA ASP A 70 1.93 -18.52 17.57
C ASP A 70 0.98 -18.64 18.77
N GLY A 71 -0.32 -18.81 18.51
CA GLY A 71 -1.33 -18.94 19.54
C GLY A 71 -1.71 -17.64 20.25
N LYS A 72 -1.16 -16.50 19.83
CA LYS A 72 -1.41 -15.19 20.44
C LYS A 72 -2.08 -14.23 19.44
N TRP A 73 -2.94 -13.36 19.95
CA TRP A 73 -3.52 -12.29 19.17
C TRP A 73 -2.56 -11.11 19.07
N HIS A 74 -2.43 -10.58 17.86
CA HIS A 74 -1.61 -9.41 17.56
C HIS A 74 -2.48 -8.34 16.91
N LEU A 75 -2.17 -7.09 17.22
CA LEU A 75 -2.81 -5.94 16.61
C LEU A 75 -1.78 -5.20 15.78
N LYS A 76 -2.09 -4.98 14.51
CA LYS A 76 -1.25 -4.22 13.59
C LYS A 76 -1.95 -2.93 13.21
N HIS A 77 -1.28 -1.79 13.42
CA HIS A 77 -1.72 -0.47 12.97
C HIS A 77 -0.96 -0.15 11.69
N THR A 78 -1.67 0.09 10.61
CA THR A 78 -1.07 0.50 9.34
C THR A 78 -1.39 1.96 9.07
N TYR A 79 -0.34 2.76 8.93
CA TYR A 79 -0.41 4.19 8.62
C TYR A 79 -0.35 4.35 7.10
N TRP A 80 -1.42 4.86 6.52
CA TRP A 80 -1.56 5.00 5.07
C TRP A 80 -1.37 6.45 4.65
N TYR A 81 -0.44 6.67 3.71
CA TYR A 81 -0.09 8.00 3.21
C TYR A 81 -0.46 8.14 1.75
N ASN A 82 -0.93 9.33 1.37
CA ASN A 82 -0.98 9.73 -0.03
C ASN A 82 0.45 9.92 -0.53
N MET A 83 0.76 9.38 -1.69
CA MET A 83 2.06 9.52 -2.34
C MET A 83 1.86 9.84 -3.81
N LEU A 84 2.77 10.64 -4.37
CA LEU A 84 2.74 11.00 -5.78
C LEU A 84 3.99 10.47 -6.47
N TYR A 85 3.79 9.87 -7.62
CA TYR A 85 4.87 9.35 -8.45
C TYR A 85 4.81 9.96 -9.85
N ASN A 86 5.88 10.66 -10.25
CA ASN A 86 5.93 11.42 -11.48
C ASN A 86 6.90 10.86 -12.53
N ASP A 87 7.57 9.77 -12.21
CA ASP A 87 8.59 9.18 -13.08
C ASP A 87 8.00 7.97 -13.81
N PRO A 88 8.30 7.75 -15.11
CA PRO A 88 7.77 6.61 -15.88
C PRO A 88 8.56 5.31 -15.68
N THR A 89 9.08 5.02 -14.50
CA THR A 89 9.82 3.79 -14.22
C THR A 89 8.90 2.57 -14.25
N ASP A 90 9.42 1.44 -14.75
CA ASP A 90 8.68 0.17 -14.74
C ASP A 90 8.53 -0.38 -13.33
N LEU A 91 7.38 -1.01 -13.09
CA LEU A 91 7.08 -1.66 -11.82
C LEU A 91 7.79 -3.01 -11.73
N THR A 92 8.36 -3.31 -10.56
CA THR A 92 9.01 -4.60 -10.28
C THR A 92 8.42 -5.18 -8.99
N PRO A 93 7.44 -6.09 -9.09
CA PRO A 93 6.82 -6.69 -7.90
C PRO A 93 7.83 -7.52 -7.11
N GLN A 94 7.76 -7.40 -5.77
CA GLN A 94 8.62 -8.17 -4.86
C GLN A 94 8.07 -9.58 -4.67
N LYS A 95 8.58 -10.54 -5.42
CA LYS A 95 8.09 -11.92 -5.41
C LYS A 95 8.29 -12.63 -4.08
N GLU A 96 9.32 -12.27 -3.32
CA GLU A 96 9.62 -12.83 -2.00
C GLU A 96 8.53 -12.52 -0.98
N GLU A 97 7.72 -11.47 -1.20
CA GLU A 97 6.58 -11.11 -0.38
C GLU A 97 5.25 -11.63 -0.95
N ASP A 98 5.30 -12.64 -1.83
CA ASP A 98 4.13 -13.21 -2.50
C ASP A 98 3.38 -12.22 -3.38
N ILE A 99 4.05 -11.18 -3.84
CA ILE A 99 3.48 -10.20 -4.75
C ILE A 99 3.67 -10.68 -6.19
N SER A 100 2.57 -11.09 -6.80
CA SER A 100 2.59 -11.63 -8.16
C SER A 100 2.48 -10.55 -9.24
N LYS A 101 1.98 -9.36 -8.88
CA LYS A 101 1.73 -8.30 -9.84
C LYS A 101 1.73 -6.93 -9.18
N ALA A 102 2.19 -5.93 -9.91
CA ALA A 102 2.02 -4.52 -9.57
C ALA A 102 1.49 -3.81 -10.81
N ALA A 103 0.49 -2.95 -10.65
CA ALA A 103 -0.17 -2.33 -11.80
C ALA A 103 -0.69 -0.94 -11.47
N TRP A 104 -0.66 -0.06 -12.47
CA TRP A 104 -1.34 1.23 -12.43
C TRP A 104 -2.78 1.04 -12.90
N VAL A 105 -3.74 1.43 -12.07
CA VAL A 105 -5.16 1.23 -12.33
C VAL A 105 -5.86 2.59 -12.38
N ALA A 106 -6.53 2.86 -13.49
CA ALA A 106 -7.29 4.10 -13.64
C ALA A 106 -8.43 4.15 -12.63
N LYS A 107 -8.75 5.34 -12.14
CA LYS A 107 -9.83 5.54 -11.18
C LYS A 107 -11.14 4.93 -11.65
N SER A 108 -11.48 5.07 -12.93
CA SER A 108 -12.69 4.50 -13.52
C SER A 108 -12.70 2.97 -13.56
N SER A 109 -11.53 2.35 -13.44
CA SER A 109 -11.37 0.89 -13.47
C SER A 109 -11.26 0.27 -12.07
N LEU A 110 -11.30 1.07 -11.00
CA LEU A 110 -11.13 0.59 -9.63
C LEU A 110 -12.22 -0.36 -9.12
N PRO A 111 -13.53 -0.19 -9.44
CA PRO A 111 -14.57 -1.01 -8.79
C PRO A 111 -14.33 -2.52 -8.80
N PRO A 112 -13.94 -3.17 -9.92
CA PRO A 112 -13.67 -4.61 -9.88
C PRO A 112 -12.53 -4.98 -8.93
N PHE A 113 -11.50 -4.13 -8.82
CA PHE A 113 -10.36 -4.37 -7.92
C PHE A 113 -10.79 -4.27 -6.47
N LEU A 114 -11.66 -3.32 -6.15
CA LEU A 114 -12.15 -3.11 -4.77
C LEU A 114 -13.15 -4.18 -4.33
N HIS A 115 -13.65 -5.01 -5.26
CA HIS A 115 -14.45 -6.18 -4.92
C HIS A 115 -13.60 -7.40 -4.58
N ASN A 116 -12.30 -7.34 -4.82
CA ASN A 116 -11.36 -8.44 -4.56
C ASN A 116 -10.17 -7.96 -3.74
N THR A 117 -10.45 -7.28 -2.65
CA THR A 117 -9.45 -6.74 -1.74
C THR A 117 -9.95 -6.84 -0.30
N PHE A 118 -9.12 -6.41 0.65
CA PHE A 118 -9.47 -6.38 2.08
C PHE A 118 -10.38 -5.18 2.40
N PRO A 119 -11.31 -5.33 3.36
CA PRO A 119 -12.15 -4.21 3.79
C PRO A 119 -11.36 -2.98 4.22
N SER A 120 -10.19 -3.16 4.82
CA SER A 120 -9.31 -2.05 5.23
C SER A 120 -8.83 -1.24 4.02
N ILE A 121 -8.59 -1.88 2.88
CA ILE A 121 -8.16 -1.20 1.67
C ILE A 121 -9.30 -0.37 1.07
N VAL A 122 -10.51 -0.89 1.08
CA VAL A 122 -11.70 -0.13 0.67
C VAL A 122 -11.83 1.12 1.54
N GLU A 123 -11.59 0.99 2.84
CA GLU A 123 -11.60 2.12 3.78
C GLU A 123 -10.57 3.18 3.41
N VAL A 124 -9.35 2.78 3.04
CA VAL A 124 -8.30 3.72 2.62
C VAL A 124 -8.77 4.56 1.43
N PHE A 125 -9.33 3.91 0.41
CA PHE A 125 -9.84 4.64 -0.76
C PHE A 125 -10.97 5.60 -0.40
N ARG A 126 -11.87 5.16 0.49
CA ARG A 126 -12.99 6.00 0.95
C ARG A 126 -12.49 7.22 1.72
N GLU A 127 -11.55 7.03 2.66
CA GLU A 127 -10.98 8.13 3.45
C GLU A 127 -10.16 9.08 2.58
N ALA A 128 -9.54 8.58 1.52
CA ALA A 128 -8.84 9.40 0.52
C ALA A 128 -9.79 10.13 -0.42
N LYS A 129 -11.08 9.87 -0.33
CA LYS A 129 -12.12 10.49 -1.17
C LYS A 129 -11.95 10.17 -2.66
N VAL A 130 -11.58 8.96 -2.91
CA VAL A 130 -11.43 8.46 -4.28
C VAL A 130 -12.74 7.89 -4.81
#